data_464450ed151b65151c3d2ef886900a3d
#
_entry.id   464450ed151b65151c3d2ef886900a3d
#
_cell.length_a   1.000
_cell.length_b   1.000
_cell.length_c   1.000
_cell.angle_alpha   90.00
_cell.angle_beta   90.00
_cell.angle_gamma   90.00
#
_symmetry.space_group_name_H-M   'P 1'
#
loop_
_entity.id
_entity.type
_entity.pdbx_description
1 polymer ?
#
loop_
_entity_poly.entity_id
_entity_poly.type
_entity_poly.pdbx_seq_one_letter_code
_entity_poly.pdbx_strand_id
1 'polypeptide(L)'
;MPLGTLTVTETKAPNGYLLDGAYMQADGSSEQIKGTYLTQISEDGELAVLSGSNQYSVSDKVIRGGVKIQKRDLETKDTKAQGSATLQYTEFNIISLNDSPVLVVGKLYNKNETVKKIQTGIDGIASTSADLLPYGNYRLEESKAPEGYLTDGAKAIDFSITEDGKIVDLTDKSHSVYNQIKRGDIEGVKIGAGTHKRLAGVPFRITSKTTGESHIVVTDKNGQFSTASSWASHKVNTNAGKSSEDGVWFGTSEPDDSKGALLYDTYVIEELKCDSNAGFKLIPAFEVVVSRNKVTVDLGTLTDEYEKEITIHTTATDKKTGEKMIVAGKDIKIVDKVTLDGLEAGTKYKLSGWQMLKEENAELLIDEKRVDSNYTFTADSEKMTVEITYSFDGSALGGQNLVTFEELYDISNPKEPVKVAEHKDINDDGQTVLITERIIKIHTTATDKNGKKEIEAGKDVTIVDKVTLDGLEVGTKYKLSGWQMLKEKNAELLIDGKKVSNDYEFTADNEKMTVEIAFTFDGSSLGGKSLVTFEELYDMTNPDEPKKVTEHKDITDDGQTVTIKEVPEVPDTPKDTDTPDTPSMVTKTSDSPKTGDNTNIYAYLAMLGLSCVGLGGMLYFKRRRKKS
;
A
#
# COMPACT_ATOMS: atom_id res chain seq x y z
N MET A 1 69.77 -26.46 72.35
CA MET A 1 69.05 -27.57 71.68
C MET A 1 70.05 -28.72 71.48
N PRO A 2 69.63 -30.01 71.49
CA PRO A 2 70.52 -31.13 71.18
C PRO A 2 71.01 -31.08 69.72
N LEU A 3 72.16 -31.72 69.43
CA LEU A 3 72.64 -31.92 68.09
C LEU A 3 71.63 -32.73 67.26
N GLY A 4 71.39 -32.37 66.02
CA GLY A 4 70.48 -33.06 65.11
C GLY A 4 69.61 -32.20 64.25
N THR A 5 68.71 -32.80 63.48
CA THR A 5 67.75 -32.14 62.64
C THR A 5 66.54 -31.72 63.52
N LEU A 6 66.18 -30.47 63.43
CA LEU A 6 65.03 -29.86 64.14
C LEU A 6 63.97 -29.42 63.14
N THR A 7 62.75 -29.65 63.52
CA THR A 7 61.59 -29.15 62.76
C THR A 7 61.02 -27.93 63.51
N VAL A 8 60.90 -26.84 62.82
CA VAL A 8 60.22 -25.67 63.30
C VAL A 8 58.89 -25.50 62.53
N THR A 9 57.76 -25.59 63.24
CA THR A 9 56.45 -25.52 62.61
C THR A 9 55.79 -24.25 63.09
N GLU A 10 55.32 -23.41 62.15
CA GLU A 10 54.45 -22.28 62.45
C GLU A 10 53.09 -22.81 62.88
N THR A 11 52.62 -22.44 64.04
CA THR A 11 51.37 -22.92 64.62
C THR A 11 50.21 -21.90 64.40
N LYS A 12 50.50 -20.64 64.02
CA LYS A 12 49.54 -19.59 63.79
C LYS A 12 50.14 -18.51 62.90
N ALA A 13 49.52 -18.26 61.77
CA ALA A 13 49.91 -17.14 60.92
C ALA A 13 49.52 -15.79 61.54
N PRO A 14 50.22 -14.72 61.19
CA PRO A 14 49.79 -13.37 61.53
C PRO A 14 48.41 -13.05 60.99
N ASN A 15 47.74 -12.05 61.57
CA ASN A 15 46.43 -11.60 61.04
C ASN A 15 46.57 -11.17 59.59
N GLY A 16 45.70 -11.70 58.71
CA GLY A 16 45.70 -11.42 57.29
C GLY A 16 46.56 -12.35 56.44
N TYR A 17 47.14 -13.33 57.04
CA TYR A 17 47.97 -14.33 56.32
C TYR A 17 47.47 -15.75 56.55
N LEU A 18 47.83 -16.61 55.65
CA LEU A 18 47.58 -18.07 55.69
C LEU A 18 48.83 -18.80 56.11
N LEU A 19 48.65 -19.87 56.90
CA LEU A 19 49.69 -20.86 57.16
C LEU A 19 50.01 -21.66 55.89
N ASP A 20 50.49 -21.00 54.85
CA ASP A 20 50.70 -21.61 53.52
C ASP A 20 51.96 -21.10 52.86
N GLY A 21 52.91 -20.71 53.67
CA GLY A 21 54.21 -20.22 53.23
C GLY A 21 55.09 -21.34 52.62
N ALA A 22 55.88 -20.99 51.63
CA ALA A 22 56.92 -21.82 51.10
C ALA A 22 58.14 -21.75 52.00
N TYR A 23 58.78 -22.90 52.26
CA TYR A 23 60.06 -22.95 52.97
C TYR A 23 61.00 -23.86 52.23
N MET A 24 62.28 -23.73 52.51
CA MET A 24 63.33 -24.68 52.06
C MET A 24 63.78 -25.49 53.23
N GLN A 25 64.03 -26.81 52.97
CA GLN A 25 64.63 -27.71 53.97
C GLN A 25 66.12 -27.44 54.13
N ALA A 26 66.62 -27.58 55.29
CA ALA A 26 68.04 -27.36 55.60
C ALA A 26 68.98 -28.36 54.85
N ASP A 27 68.45 -29.46 54.40
CA ASP A 27 69.22 -30.49 53.63
C ASP A 27 69.22 -30.21 52.13
N GLY A 28 68.59 -29.06 51.68
CA GLY A 28 68.50 -28.69 50.29
C GLY A 28 67.48 -29.49 49.48
N SER A 29 66.64 -30.32 50.10
CA SER A 29 65.56 -31.01 49.39
C SER A 29 64.46 -30.05 48.99
N SER A 30 63.80 -30.30 47.86
CA SER A 30 62.71 -29.48 47.33
C SER A 30 61.31 -29.79 47.91
N GLU A 31 61.25 -30.70 48.90
CA GLU A 31 59.99 -31.09 49.49
C GLU A 31 59.52 -30.01 50.47
N GLN A 32 58.37 -29.36 50.15
CA GLN A 32 57.76 -28.30 50.96
C GLN A 32 56.63 -28.88 51.81
N ILE A 33 56.79 -28.83 53.15
CA ILE A 33 55.68 -29.13 54.06
C ILE A 33 55.14 -27.83 54.63
N LYS A 34 53.86 -27.61 54.42
CA LYS A 34 53.14 -26.36 54.76
C LYS A 34 53.42 -25.93 56.23
N GLY A 35 53.94 -24.73 56.40
CA GLY A 35 54.21 -24.14 57.72
C GLY A 35 55.32 -24.83 58.50
N THR A 36 56.17 -25.67 57.85
CA THR A 36 57.21 -26.44 58.56
C THR A 36 58.59 -26.21 57.97
N TYR A 37 59.56 -25.92 58.80
CA TYR A 37 60.93 -25.59 58.43
C TYR A 37 61.85 -26.62 59.05
N LEU A 38 62.86 -27.15 58.37
CA LEU A 38 63.90 -28.02 58.85
C LEU A 38 65.18 -27.22 59.06
N THR A 39 65.88 -27.42 60.19
CA THR A 39 67.19 -26.89 60.44
C THR A 39 68.05 -27.93 61.15
N GLN A 40 69.36 -27.74 61.06
CA GLN A 40 70.31 -28.68 61.67
C GLN A 40 71.14 -27.89 62.70
N ILE A 41 71.33 -28.48 63.85
CA ILE A 41 72.31 -28.10 64.86
C ILE A 41 73.42 -29.11 64.82
N SER A 42 74.57 -28.71 64.38
CA SER A 42 75.77 -29.61 64.15
C SER A 42 76.87 -29.47 65.15
N GLU A 43 76.90 -28.30 65.88
CA GLU A 43 77.91 -28.00 66.83
C GLU A 43 77.35 -27.51 68.18
N ASP A 44 78.09 -27.72 69.27
CA ASP A 44 77.65 -27.17 70.56
C ASP A 44 77.73 -25.67 70.60
N GLY A 45 76.64 -25.06 71.08
CA GLY A 45 76.49 -23.57 71.07
C GLY A 45 76.11 -22.96 69.74
N GLU A 46 75.81 -23.73 68.71
CA GLU A 46 75.38 -23.21 67.41
C GLU A 46 74.04 -22.55 67.51
N LEU A 47 73.94 -21.36 66.82
CA LEU A 47 72.68 -20.65 66.59
C LEU A 47 72.24 -20.84 65.13
N ALA A 48 71.25 -21.71 64.94
CA ALA A 48 70.65 -21.85 63.63
C ALA A 48 69.85 -20.60 63.29
N VAL A 49 70.24 -19.85 62.25
CA VAL A 49 69.57 -18.65 61.79
C VAL A 49 68.59 -19.01 60.66
N LEU A 50 67.30 -18.87 60.93
CA LEU A 50 66.22 -19.12 59.98
C LEU A 50 65.84 -17.84 59.18
N SER A 51 66.55 -16.76 59.40
CA SER A 51 66.30 -15.42 58.72
C SER A 51 67.57 -14.91 58.02
N GLY A 52 67.49 -14.31 56.93
CA GLY A 52 68.54 -13.66 56.14
C GLY A 52 68.80 -14.46 54.86
N SER A 53 69.40 -13.87 53.86
CA SER A 53 69.71 -14.36 52.51
C SER A 53 68.90 -15.59 52.00
N ASN A 54 67.75 -15.31 51.42
CA ASN A 54 66.92 -16.11 50.50
C ASN A 54 66.67 -17.62 50.81
N GLN A 55 67.42 -18.25 51.65
CA GLN A 55 67.29 -19.69 51.95
C GLN A 55 66.42 -20.02 53.16
N TYR A 56 66.19 -19.02 54.03
CA TYR A 56 65.51 -19.25 55.33
C TYR A 56 64.45 -18.15 55.65
N SER A 57 63.95 -17.46 54.60
CA SER A 57 62.87 -16.48 54.84
C SER A 57 61.51 -17.22 54.88
N VAL A 58 60.77 -17.00 55.92
CA VAL A 58 59.41 -17.44 56.06
C VAL A 58 58.50 -16.41 55.40
N SER A 59 57.70 -16.85 54.45
CA SER A 59 56.74 -16.00 53.76
C SER A 59 55.33 -16.59 53.80
N ASP A 60 54.45 -15.92 54.46
CA ASP A 60 53.03 -16.25 54.48
C ASP A 60 52.31 -15.70 53.28
N LYS A 61 51.37 -16.43 52.82
CA LYS A 61 50.51 -15.98 51.75
C LYS A 61 49.45 -15.04 52.30
N VAL A 62 49.33 -13.84 51.72
CA VAL A 62 48.30 -12.87 52.13
C VAL A 62 46.94 -13.40 51.80
N ILE A 63 46.00 -13.37 52.75
CA ILE A 63 44.57 -13.61 52.52
C ILE A 63 44.10 -12.63 51.44
N ARG A 64 43.42 -13.13 50.42
CA ARG A 64 42.82 -12.33 49.38
C ARG A 64 41.36 -12.68 49.17
N GLY A 65 40.57 -11.69 48.80
CA GLY A 65 39.16 -11.85 48.53
C GLY A 65 38.67 -10.94 47.43
N GLY A 66 37.41 -11.00 47.17
CA GLY A 66 36.72 -10.12 46.21
C GLY A 66 35.49 -9.44 46.82
N VAL A 67 34.84 -8.64 46.03
CA VAL A 67 33.56 -7.99 46.35
C VAL A 67 32.61 -8.08 45.18
N LYS A 68 31.33 -8.19 45.48
CA LYS A 68 30.23 -8.20 44.51
C LYS A 68 29.14 -7.25 45.04
N ILE A 69 28.65 -6.34 44.16
CA ILE A 69 27.67 -5.31 44.50
C ILE A 69 26.52 -5.31 43.51
N GLN A 70 25.29 -5.00 43.95
CA GLN A 70 24.11 -4.84 43.15
C GLN A 70 23.68 -3.38 43.05
N LYS A 71 23.44 -2.90 41.84
CA LYS A 71 22.80 -1.61 41.59
C LYS A 71 21.29 -1.77 41.56
N ARG A 72 20.55 -0.83 42.15
CA ARG A 72 19.08 -0.85 42.19
C ARG A 72 18.50 0.52 41.90
N ASP A 73 17.26 0.51 41.41
CA ASP A 73 16.42 1.70 41.30
C ASP A 73 15.94 2.16 42.70
N LEU A 74 15.99 3.48 42.97
CA LEU A 74 15.62 4.03 44.29
C LEU A 74 14.10 4.02 44.49
N GLU A 75 13.28 4.20 43.45
CA GLU A 75 11.82 4.27 43.58
C GLU A 75 11.20 2.88 43.74
N THR A 76 11.56 1.94 42.90
CA THR A 76 10.99 0.59 42.91
C THR A 76 11.70 -0.37 43.87
N LYS A 77 12.94 -0.04 44.30
CA LYS A 77 13.85 -0.93 45.03
C LYS A 77 14.22 -2.20 44.26
N ASP A 78 13.96 -2.22 42.99
CA ASP A 78 14.21 -3.39 42.09
C ASP A 78 15.60 -3.34 41.45
N THR A 79 16.03 -4.47 40.93
CA THR A 79 17.23 -4.64 40.12
C THR A 79 16.97 -4.36 38.63
N LYS A 80 15.73 -4.02 38.26
CA LYS A 80 15.35 -3.58 36.93
C LYS A 80 15.32 -2.06 36.84
N ALA A 81 15.83 -1.53 35.75
CA ALA A 81 15.69 -0.10 35.42
C ALA A 81 14.26 0.21 34.97
N GLN A 82 13.84 1.48 35.10
CA GLN A 82 12.57 1.98 34.62
C GLN A 82 12.75 2.75 33.30
N GLY A 83 11.71 2.80 32.47
CA GLY A 83 11.74 3.48 31.19
C GLY A 83 12.87 2.98 30.31
N SER A 84 13.53 3.86 29.57
CA SER A 84 14.71 3.54 28.75
C SER A 84 16.05 3.63 29.48
N ALA A 85 16.02 3.88 30.81
CA ALA A 85 17.21 3.92 31.64
C ALA A 85 17.85 2.54 31.78
N THR A 86 19.11 2.49 32.24
CA THR A 86 19.84 1.25 32.48
C THR A 86 20.54 1.28 33.82
N LEU A 87 20.75 0.13 34.45
CA LEU A 87 21.64 -0.06 35.60
C LEU A 87 23.03 -0.54 35.20
N GLN A 88 23.25 -0.81 33.91
CA GLN A 88 24.53 -1.17 33.34
C GLN A 88 25.49 0.03 33.29
N TYR A 89 26.78 -0.23 33.30
CA TYR A 89 27.84 0.79 33.22
C TYR A 89 27.92 1.76 34.40
N THR A 90 27.31 1.43 35.57
CA THR A 90 27.60 2.14 36.79
C THR A 90 29.04 1.89 37.19
N GLU A 91 29.83 2.95 37.44
CA GLU A 91 31.23 2.81 37.86
C GLU A 91 31.37 2.98 39.38
N PHE A 92 32.13 2.05 39.98
CA PHE A 92 32.49 2.10 41.38
C PHE A 92 33.99 2.16 41.58
N ASN A 93 34.46 2.99 42.48
CA ASN A 93 35.80 2.98 43.05
C ASN A 93 35.85 2.05 44.25
N ILE A 94 36.78 1.13 44.30
CA ILE A 94 37.18 0.40 45.53
C ILE A 94 38.34 1.17 46.13
N ILE A 95 38.17 1.71 47.33
CA ILE A 95 39.09 2.60 47.99
C ILE A 95 39.68 1.86 49.24
N SER A 96 41.00 1.89 49.43
CA SER A 96 41.64 1.33 50.63
C SER A 96 41.36 2.19 51.83
N LEU A 97 40.89 1.57 52.91
CA LEU A 97 40.76 2.20 54.24
C LEU A 97 41.88 1.73 55.23
N ASN A 98 42.83 0.95 54.73
CA ASN A 98 43.91 0.39 55.54
C ASN A 98 44.98 1.44 55.90
N ASP A 99 45.44 1.44 57.13
CA ASP A 99 46.49 2.37 57.58
C ASP A 99 47.86 2.02 56.95
N SER A 100 48.10 0.77 56.63
CA SER A 100 49.27 0.32 55.87
C SER A 100 48.96 0.18 54.40
N PRO A 101 49.94 0.46 53.50
CA PRO A 101 49.73 0.25 52.06
C PRO A 101 49.39 -1.18 51.70
N VAL A 102 48.45 -1.35 50.75
CA VAL A 102 48.05 -2.69 50.23
C VAL A 102 48.57 -2.91 48.83
N LEU A 103 49.06 -4.11 48.59
CA LEU A 103 49.59 -4.53 47.28
C LEU A 103 48.48 -5.15 46.43
N VAL A 104 48.03 -4.43 45.39
CA VAL A 104 47.01 -4.94 44.43
C VAL A 104 47.61 -4.94 43.03
N VAL A 105 47.64 -6.12 42.40
CA VAL A 105 48.17 -6.35 41.04
C VAL A 105 49.56 -5.65 40.84
N GLY A 106 50.49 -5.90 41.76
CA GLY A 106 51.87 -5.42 41.67
C GLY A 106 52.08 -3.93 42.00
N LYS A 107 51.05 -3.20 42.42
CA LYS A 107 51.13 -1.77 42.81
C LYS A 107 50.67 -1.61 44.24
N LEU A 108 51.45 -0.76 45.00
CA LEU A 108 51.09 -0.34 46.35
C LEU A 108 50.10 0.83 46.31
N TYR A 109 49.13 0.75 47.19
CA TYR A 109 48.09 1.76 47.37
C TYR A 109 48.01 2.17 48.84
N ASN A 110 48.02 3.46 49.09
CA ASN A 110 47.88 4.04 50.43
C ASN A 110 46.42 4.14 50.83
N LYS A 111 46.18 4.51 52.10
CA LYS A 111 44.85 4.82 52.60
C LYS A 111 44.20 5.90 51.75
N ASN A 112 42.90 5.76 51.44
CA ASN A 112 42.06 6.63 50.62
C ASN A 112 42.42 6.61 49.11
N GLU A 113 43.31 5.77 48.64
CA GLU A 113 43.56 5.60 47.20
C GLU A 113 42.60 4.55 46.60
N THR A 114 42.16 4.79 45.36
CA THR A 114 41.34 3.86 44.57
C THR A 114 42.22 2.69 44.12
N VAL A 115 42.02 1.50 44.69
CA VAL A 115 42.77 0.28 44.36
C VAL A 115 42.26 -0.42 43.09
N LYS A 116 40.97 -0.24 42.80
CA LYS A 116 40.32 -0.80 41.58
C LYS A 116 39.07 -0.02 41.25
N LYS A 117 38.81 0.11 39.92
CA LYS A 117 37.50 0.49 39.39
C LYS A 117 36.77 -0.74 38.86
N ILE A 118 35.49 -0.84 39.18
CA ILE A 118 34.63 -1.91 38.67
C ILE A 118 33.38 -1.27 38.04
N GLN A 119 32.73 -1.99 37.16
CA GLN A 119 31.56 -1.50 36.42
C GLN A 119 30.46 -2.57 36.38
N THR A 120 29.19 -2.16 36.48
CA THR A 120 28.05 -3.08 36.40
C THR A 120 27.82 -3.64 35.00
N GLY A 121 27.49 -4.92 34.93
CA GLY A 121 26.95 -5.59 33.76
C GLY A 121 25.47 -5.26 33.52
N ILE A 122 24.86 -5.94 32.54
CA ILE A 122 23.43 -5.79 32.19
C ILE A 122 22.49 -6.18 33.33
N ASP A 123 22.94 -7.05 34.22
CA ASP A 123 22.23 -7.47 35.42
C ASP A 123 22.33 -6.47 36.59
N GLY A 124 23.02 -5.35 36.37
CA GLY A 124 23.29 -4.36 37.39
C GLY A 124 24.29 -4.80 38.46
N ILE A 125 25.06 -5.89 38.23
CA ILE A 125 26.06 -6.41 39.15
C ILE A 125 27.46 -5.97 38.71
N ALA A 126 28.26 -5.52 39.68
CA ALA A 126 29.69 -5.36 39.53
C ALA A 126 30.43 -6.26 40.50
N SER A 127 31.50 -6.92 40.08
CA SER A 127 32.29 -7.80 40.95
C SER A 127 33.78 -7.79 40.60
N THR A 128 34.58 -8.21 41.56
CA THR A 128 36.01 -8.51 41.36
C THR A 128 36.21 -10.02 41.36
N SER A 129 37.42 -10.46 40.99
CA SER A 129 37.86 -11.84 41.28
C SER A 129 38.06 -12.04 42.79
N ALA A 130 37.97 -13.31 43.24
CA ALA A 130 38.07 -13.70 44.64
C ALA A 130 39.50 -13.61 45.22
N ASP A 131 40.47 -13.22 44.41
CA ASP A 131 41.91 -13.13 44.75
C ASP A 131 42.47 -11.70 44.60
N LEU A 132 41.62 -10.72 44.28
CA LEU A 132 42.09 -9.37 43.93
C LEU A 132 42.57 -8.59 45.15
N LEU A 133 41.71 -8.48 46.18
CA LEU A 133 41.89 -7.54 47.30
C LEU A 133 42.57 -8.25 48.46
N PRO A 134 43.72 -7.73 48.98
CA PRO A 134 44.36 -8.25 50.21
C PRO A 134 43.45 -8.11 51.44
N TYR A 135 43.72 -8.86 52.46
CA TYR A 135 43.13 -8.66 53.81
C TYR A 135 43.11 -7.20 54.22
N GLY A 136 41.98 -6.74 54.72
CA GLY A 136 41.83 -5.37 55.17
C GLY A 136 40.45 -4.78 54.91
N ASN A 137 40.35 -3.45 55.15
CA ASN A 137 39.12 -2.69 55.06
C ASN A 137 39.09 -1.84 53.78
N TYR A 138 37.95 -1.81 53.15
CA TYR A 138 37.72 -1.10 51.89
C TYR A 138 36.39 -0.35 51.91
N ARG A 139 36.30 0.66 51.03
CA ARG A 139 35.08 1.40 50.75
C ARG A 139 34.75 1.24 49.29
N LEU A 140 33.50 0.93 48.99
CA LEU A 140 32.92 0.98 47.66
C LEU A 140 32.17 2.29 47.54
N GLU A 141 32.52 3.10 46.53
CA GLU A 141 31.91 4.40 46.27
C GLU A 141 31.55 4.51 44.78
N GLU A 142 30.31 4.92 44.49
CA GLU A 142 29.89 5.17 43.10
C GLU A 142 30.57 6.41 42.56
N SER A 143 31.30 6.26 41.44
CA SER A 143 32.00 7.36 40.75
C SER A 143 31.27 7.88 39.55
N LYS A 144 30.34 7.07 38.98
CA LYS A 144 29.51 7.47 37.85
C LYS A 144 28.17 6.72 37.90
N ALA A 145 27.08 7.48 37.89
CA ALA A 145 25.73 6.91 37.77
C ALA A 145 25.49 6.30 36.36
N PRO A 146 24.63 5.30 36.26
CA PRO A 146 24.25 4.74 34.96
C PRO A 146 23.36 5.71 34.21
N GLU A 147 23.18 5.45 32.91
CA GLU A 147 22.36 6.29 32.05
C GLU A 147 20.91 6.34 32.53
N GLY A 148 20.32 7.53 32.52
CA GLY A 148 18.95 7.77 32.97
C GLY A 148 18.81 7.97 34.47
N TYR A 149 19.88 7.82 35.27
CA TYR A 149 19.87 7.99 36.74
C TYR A 149 20.67 9.20 37.19
N LEU A 150 20.41 9.64 38.43
CA LEU A 150 21.18 10.62 39.15
C LEU A 150 22.13 9.93 40.10
N THR A 151 23.22 10.60 40.51
CA THR A 151 24.10 10.14 41.59
C THR A 151 23.46 10.27 42.96
N ASP A 152 22.40 11.08 43.07
CA ASP A 152 21.66 11.29 44.30
C ASP A 152 21.09 9.97 44.85
N GLY A 153 21.37 9.70 46.13
CA GLY A 153 20.95 8.47 46.81
C GLY A 153 22.01 7.37 46.85
N ALA A 154 23.09 7.50 46.10
CA ALA A 154 24.21 6.56 46.16
C ALA A 154 24.97 6.75 47.48
N LYS A 155 24.95 5.71 48.32
CA LYS A 155 25.70 5.70 49.60
C LYS A 155 26.94 4.82 49.43
N ALA A 156 28.07 5.30 49.92
CA ALA A 156 29.28 4.50 50.03
C ALA A 156 29.07 3.32 51.02
N ILE A 157 29.69 2.18 50.75
CA ILE A 157 29.58 0.95 51.54
C ILE A 157 30.97 0.54 51.95
N ASP A 158 31.19 0.41 53.26
CA ASP A 158 32.42 -0.15 53.81
C ASP A 158 32.30 -1.67 53.95
N PHE A 159 33.37 -2.39 53.61
CA PHE A 159 33.44 -3.86 53.68
C PHE A 159 34.86 -4.28 54.04
N SER A 160 35.02 -5.56 54.48
CA SER A 160 36.28 -6.10 54.88
C SER A 160 36.57 -7.43 54.18
N ILE A 161 37.81 -7.61 53.81
CA ILE A 161 38.34 -8.91 53.34
C ILE A 161 39.00 -9.60 54.53
N THR A 162 38.42 -10.74 54.95
CA THR A 162 38.84 -11.47 56.15
C THR A 162 39.08 -12.96 55.90
N GLU A 163 38.56 -13.48 54.75
CA GLU A 163 38.62 -14.90 54.39
C GLU A 163 39.23 -15.07 53.00
N ASP A 164 40.14 -16.04 52.87
CA ASP A 164 40.82 -16.31 51.59
C ASP A 164 39.86 -16.90 50.54
N GLY A 165 39.98 -16.42 49.30
CA GLY A 165 39.16 -16.88 48.18
C GLY A 165 37.67 -16.55 48.25
N LYS A 166 37.24 -15.72 49.23
CA LYS A 166 35.83 -15.38 49.42
C LYS A 166 35.48 -14.06 48.74
N ILE A 167 34.33 -14.05 48.10
CA ILE A 167 33.70 -12.83 47.57
C ILE A 167 32.72 -12.29 48.64
N VAL A 168 32.96 -11.07 49.13
CA VAL A 168 32.01 -10.35 49.97
C VAL A 168 30.80 -9.99 49.15
N ASP A 169 29.65 -10.56 49.49
CA ASP A 169 28.40 -10.34 48.76
C ASP A 169 27.60 -9.17 49.35
N LEU A 170 27.52 -8.05 48.56
CA LEU A 170 26.78 -6.84 48.90
C LEU A 170 25.56 -6.72 48.01
N THR A 171 24.96 -7.80 47.50
CA THR A 171 23.83 -7.77 46.56
C THR A 171 22.46 -7.72 47.23
N ASP A 172 22.36 -7.92 48.53
CA ASP A 172 21.08 -7.79 49.23
C ASP A 172 20.57 -6.33 49.28
N LYS A 173 19.30 -6.18 49.62
CA LYS A 173 18.66 -4.84 49.66
C LYS A 173 19.28 -3.86 50.65
N SER A 174 19.87 -4.31 51.72
CA SER A 174 20.47 -3.47 52.75
C SER A 174 21.83 -2.90 52.38
N HIS A 175 22.56 -3.64 51.54
CA HIS A 175 23.89 -3.29 51.07
C HIS A 175 23.95 -2.81 49.58
N SER A 176 22.85 -2.89 48.87
CA SER A 176 22.79 -2.39 47.48
C SER A 176 22.93 -0.87 47.38
N VAL A 177 23.44 -0.42 46.23
CA VAL A 177 23.53 1.02 45.93
C VAL A 177 22.33 1.43 45.07
N TYR A 178 21.65 2.48 45.51
CA TYR A 178 20.42 2.98 44.90
C TYR A 178 20.64 4.35 44.25
N ASN A 179 20.05 4.56 43.05
CA ASN A 179 20.00 5.87 42.42
C ASN A 179 18.56 6.23 42.03
N GLN A 180 18.29 7.54 42.09
CA GLN A 180 17.04 8.12 41.63
C GLN A 180 17.03 8.16 40.09
N ILE A 181 15.98 7.62 39.49
CA ILE A 181 15.75 7.79 38.04
C ILE A 181 15.44 9.25 37.71
N LYS A 182 15.92 9.75 36.58
CA LYS A 182 15.54 11.07 36.08
C LYS A 182 14.09 11.10 35.67
N ARG A 183 13.38 12.15 36.06
CA ARG A 183 11.98 12.39 35.69
C ARG A 183 11.80 13.80 35.17
N GLY A 184 10.91 13.99 34.23
CA GLY A 184 10.54 15.30 33.69
C GLY A 184 9.06 15.38 33.37
N ASP A 185 8.67 16.46 32.74
CA ASP A 185 7.30 16.77 32.37
C ASP A 185 7.22 17.22 30.91
N ILE A 186 6.01 17.31 30.38
CA ILE A 186 5.72 17.93 29.10
C ILE A 186 4.57 18.92 29.25
N GLU A 187 4.56 19.95 28.41
CA GLU A 187 3.46 20.90 28.30
C GLU A 187 3.29 21.37 26.85
N GLY A 188 2.10 21.88 26.54
CA GLY A 188 1.81 22.37 25.20
C GLY A 188 0.50 23.16 25.13
N VAL A 189 0.27 23.78 23.98
CA VAL A 189 -0.93 24.56 23.67
C VAL A 189 -1.56 24.06 22.39
N LYS A 190 -2.85 23.76 22.40
CA LYS A 190 -3.62 23.32 21.23
C LYS A 190 -4.45 24.44 20.63
N ILE A 191 -4.33 24.64 19.31
CA ILE A 191 -5.13 25.59 18.55
C ILE A 191 -5.66 24.97 17.26
N GLY A 192 -6.74 25.50 16.71
CA GLY A 192 -7.24 25.22 15.38
C GLY A 192 -6.68 26.21 14.34
N ALA A 193 -6.46 25.75 13.13
CA ALA A 193 -6.01 26.60 12.00
C ALA A 193 -6.99 27.74 11.68
N GLY A 194 -6.51 28.72 10.95
CA GLY A 194 -7.31 29.86 10.45
C GLY A 194 -7.60 30.90 11.52
N THR A 195 -8.41 30.59 12.49
CA THR A 195 -8.80 31.55 13.57
C THR A 195 -7.82 31.56 14.74
N HIS A 196 -6.87 30.61 14.80
CA HIS A 196 -5.99 30.38 15.96
C HIS A 196 -6.75 30.21 17.28
N LYS A 197 -8.01 29.74 17.18
CA LYS A 197 -8.85 29.47 18.35
C LYS A 197 -8.22 28.37 19.20
N ARG A 198 -8.09 28.61 20.48
CA ARG A 198 -7.63 27.61 21.44
C ARG A 198 -8.69 26.51 21.60
N LEU A 199 -8.25 25.25 21.51
CA LEU A 199 -9.14 24.09 21.57
C LEU A 199 -9.09 23.47 22.96
N ALA A 200 -10.19 23.64 23.70
CA ALA A 200 -10.37 23.08 25.02
C ALA A 200 -10.96 21.67 24.97
N GLY A 201 -10.54 20.79 25.87
CA GLY A 201 -11.08 19.43 25.96
C GLY A 201 -10.49 18.44 24.94
N VAL A 202 -9.40 18.80 24.29
CA VAL A 202 -8.71 17.89 23.36
C VAL A 202 -7.82 16.92 24.14
N PRO A 203 -8.03 15.61 24.04
CA PRO A 203 -7.22 14.61 24.71
C PRO A 203 -5.94 14.29 23.94
N PHE A 204 -4.83 14.18 24.68
CA PHE A 204 -3.55 13.70 24.18
C PHE A 204 -3.14 12.44 24.92
N ARG A 205 -2.91 11.35 24.18
CA ARG A 205 -2.32 10.13 24.73
C ARG A 205 -0.80 10.25 24.71
N ILE A 206 -0.19 9.99 25.87
CA ILE A 206 1.26 9.95 26.09
C ILE A 206 1.61 8.49 26.30
N THR A 207 2.41 7.89 25.41
CA THR A 207 2.76 6.46 25.48
C THR A 207 4.28 6.29 25.55
N SER A 208 4.77 5.60 26.60
CA SER A 208 6.18 5.20 26.71
C SER A 208 6.55 4.21 25.58
N LYS A 209 7.60 4.50 24.83
CA LYS A 209 8.09 3.57 23.78
C LYS A 209 8.73 2.32 24.36
N THR A 210 9.28 2.40 25.56
CA THR A 210 9.97 1.29 26.20
C THR A 210 9.01 0.33 26.88
N THR A 211 8.01 0.84 27.60
CA THR A 211 7.11 0.01 28.41
C THR A 211 5.74 -0.21 27.79
N GLY A 212 5.31 0.67 26.87
CA GLY A 212 3.96 0.70 26.32
C GLY A 212 2.92 1.29 27.30
N GLU A 213 3.34 1.71 28.50
CA GLU A 213 2.47 2.41 29.46
C GLU A 213 1.97 3.72 28.84
N SER A 214 0.68 4.03 29.02
CA SER A 214 0.09 5.24 28.46
C SER A 214 -0.86 5.94 29.43
N HIS A 215 -0.86 7.26 29.37
CA HIS A 215 -1.76 8.12 30.11
C HIS A 215 -2.35 9.19 29.19
N ILE A 216 -3.51 9.75 29.53
CA ILE A 216 -4.19 10.79 28.77
C ILE A 216 -4.18 12.09 29.56
N VAL A 217 -3.76 13.17 28.90
CA VAL A 217 -3.96 14.55 29.37
C VAL A 217 -4.95 15.26 28.45
N VAL A 218 -5.71 16.20 28.98
CA VAL A 218 -6.76 16.91 28.24
C VAL A 218 -6.48 18.42 28.32
N THR A 219 -6.66 19.16 27.22
CA THR A 219 -6.46 20.61 27.23
C THR A 219 -7.51 21.35 28.05
N ASP A 220 -7.10 22.37 28.79
CA ASP A 220 -7.96 23.23 29.60
C ASP A 220 -8.76 24.23 28.71
N LYS A 221 -9.53 25.12 29.37
CA LYS A 221 -10.29 26.18 28.67
C LYS A 221 -9.43 27.13 27.82
N ASN A 222 -8.11 27.19 28.07
CA ASN A 222 -7.16 27.99 27.30
C ASN A 222 -6.42 27.15 26.26
N GLY A 223 -6.82 25.91 26.01
CA GLY A 223 -6.14 24.97 25.09
C GLY A 223 -4.77 24.52 25.63
N GLN A 224 -4.47 24.69 26.91
CA GLN A 224 -3.19 24.32 27.51
C GLN A 224 -3.29 22.96 28.20
N PHE A 225 -2.21 22.20 28.17
CA PHE A 225 -2.04 21.01 29.00
C PHE A 225 -0.61 20.94 29.52
N SER A 226 -0.43 20.32 30.69
CA SER A 226 0.87 20.04 31.28
C SER A 226 0.78 18.80 32.15
N THR A 227 1.85 17.99 32.22
CA THR A 227 1.97 16.89 33.18
C THR A 227 2.57 17.31 34.51
N ALA A 228 3.07 18.54 34.63
CA ALA A 228 3.75 19.02 35.84
C ALA A 228 2.79 19.14 37.04
N SER A 229 3.28 18.78 38.23
CA SER A 229 2.53 18.87 39.49
C SER A 229 2.10 20.30 39.86
N SER A 230 2.80 21.31 39.32
CA SER A 230 2.39 22.73 39.46
C SER A 230 1.10 23.04 38.72
N TRP A 231 0.74 22.23 37.71
CA TRP A 231 -0.52 22.31 36.98
C TRP A 231 -1.65 21.59 37.71
N ALA A 232 -1.44 20.33 38.05
CA ALA A 232 -2.32 19.51 38.87
C ALA A 232 -1.51 18.35 39.48
N SER A 233 -1.87 17.87 40.68
CA SER A 233 -1.23 16.71 41.29
C SER A 233 -1.21 15.52 40.33
N HIS A 234 -0.10 14.84 40.21
CA HIS A 234 0.09 13.68 39.27
C HIS A 234 -0.96 12.59 39.49
N LYS A 235 -1.47 12.44 40.70
CA LYS A 235 -2.46 11.42 41.06
C LYS A 235 -3.84 11.69 40.43
N VAL A 236 -4.15 12.93 40.07
CA VAL A 236 -5.47 13.36 39.55
C VAL A 236 -5.34 14.26 38.32
N ASN A 237 -4.16 14.32 37.74
CA ASN A 237 -3.89 15.20 36.60
C ASN A 237 -4.53 14.70 35.32
N THR A 238 -5.65 15.28 35.01
CA THR A 238 -6.36 15.10 33.77
C THR A 238 -6.93 16.44 33.34
N ASN A 239 -6.17 17.51 33.58
CA ASN A 239 -6.63 18.87 33.33
C ASN A 239 -7.90 19.26 34.04
N ALA A 240 -7.76 19.50 35.36
CA ALA A 240 -8.82 19.96 36.21
C ALA A 240 -10.00 18.96 36.35
N GLY A 241 -9.70 17.68 36.39
CA GLY A 241 -10.66 16.64 36.75
C GLY A 241 -11.70 16.29 35.71
N LYS A 242 -11.41 16.52 34.43
CA LYS A 242 -12.35 16.23 33.32
C LYS A 242 -12.18 14.87 32.64
N SER A 243 -11.21 14.06 33.03
CA SER A 243 -11.12 12.68 32.54
C SER A 243 -11.35 11.67 33.65
N SER A 244 -11.76 10.47 33.27
CA SER A 244 -11.96 9.33 34.17
C SER A 244 -10.68 8.57 34.46
N GLU A 245 -9.53 9.07 34.04
CA GLU A 245 -8.24 8.42 34.19
C GLU A 245 -7.59 8.71 35.52
N ASP A 246 -6.80 7.78 36.03
CA ASP A 246 -6.17 7.83 37.37
C ASP A 246 -4.95 8.75 37.45
N GLY A 247 -4.93 9.85 36.72
CA GLY A 247 -3.84 10.82 36.72
C GLY A 247 -2.74 10.52 35.72
N VAL A 248 -1.62 11.22 35.84
CA VAL A 248 -0.44 11.05 34.98
C VAL A 248 0.77 10.75 35.82
N TRP A 249 1.16 9.50 35.91
CA TRP A 249 2.39 9.05 36.57
C TRP A 249 2.90 7.78 35.92
N PHE A 250 4.07 7.87 35.33
CA PHE A 250 4.68 6.72 34.67
C PHE A 250 5.54 5.89 35.62
N GLY A 251 5.45 4.55 35.49
CA GLY A 251 6.13 3.59 36.36
C GLY A 251 5.28 3.10 37.51
N THR A 252 5.83 2.14 38.26
CA THR A 252 5.10 1.39 39.29
C THR A 252 5.21 1.98 40.72
N SER A 253 5.97 3.06 40.88
CA SER A 253 6.07 3.74 42.19
C SER A 253 4.86 4.63 42.45
N GLU A 254 4.60 4.94 43.75
CA GLU A 254 3.56 5.90 44.10
C GLU A 254 3.86 7.29 43.50
N PRO A 255 2.84 8.01 42.99
CA PRO A 255 2.99 9.38 42.50
C PRO A 255 3.61 10.31 43.53
N ASP A 256 4.59 11.09 43.11
CA ASP A 256 5.35 12.03 43.93
C ASP A 256 5.42 13.41 43.24
N ASP A 257 4.63 14.34 43.70
CA ASP A 257 4.51 15.70 43.15
C ASP A 257 5.80 16.55 43.29
N SER A 258 6.83 16.06 43.98
CA SER A 258 8.15 16.69 44.02
C SER A 258 9.05 16.36 42.82
N LYS A 259 8.59 15.46 41.96
CA LYS A 259 9.30 14.95 40.77
C LYS A 259 8.47 15.20 39.51
N GLY A 260 9.03 14.97 38.35
CA GLY A 260 8.28 14.94 37.10
C GLY A 260 7.44 13.66 36.96
N ALA A 261 6.36 13.72 36.21
CA ALA A 261 5.46 12.58 35.97
C ALA A 261 6.07 11.51 35.08
N LEU A 262 6.89 11.92 34.11
CA LEU A 262 7.45 11.07 33.08
C LEU A 262 8.86 10.58 33.45
N LEU A 263 9.14 9.32 33.23
CA LEU A 263 10.47 8.71 33.39
C LEU A 263 11.45 9.17 32.30
N TYR A 264 12.72 8.96 32.53
CA TYR A 264 13.73 9.00 31.48
C TYR A 264 13.36 7.99 30.39
N ASP A 265 12.81 8.50 29.26
CA ASP A 265 12.32 7.68 28.14
C ASP A 265 12.03 8.53 26.91
N THR A 266 11.67 7.86 25.81
CA THR A 266 11.04 8.46 24.63
C THR A 266 9.54 8.14 24.66
N TYR A 267 8.72 9.17 24.44
CA TYR A 267 7.27 9.07 24.44
C TYR A 267 6.70 9.40 23.08
N VAL A 268 5.66 8.68 22.69
CA VAL A 268 4.80 9.03 21.54
C VAL A 268 3.64 9.86 22.09
N ILE A 269 3.46 11.04 21.51
CA ILE A 269 2.34 11.94 21.79
C ILE A 269 1.35 11.83 20.64
N GLU A 270 0.12 11.43 20.95
CA GLU A 270 -0.95 11.22 19.98
C GLU A 270 -2.17 12.06 20.37
N GLU A 271 -2.64 12.91 19.45
CA GLU A 271 -3.92 13.58 19.59
C GLU A 271 -5.07 12.63 19.31
N LEU A 272 -6.11 12.65 20.17
CA LEU A 272 -7.28 11.81 19.99
C LEU A 272 -8.48 12.63 19.49
N LYS A 273 -9.31 12.03 18.62
CA LYS A 273 -10.53 12.67 18.11
C LYS A 273 -11.53 12.91 19.25
N CYS A 274 -12.16 14.09 19.24
CA CYS A 274 -13.20 14.50 20.18
C CYS A 274 -14.07 15.59 19.55
N ASP A 275 -15.14 16.01 20.23
CA ASP A 275 -16.04 17.07 19.74
C ASP A 275 -15.33 18.40 19.52
N SER A 276 -14.32 18.71 20.32
CA SER A 276 -13.60 20.00 20.26
C SER A 276 -12.67 20.12 19.04
N ASN A 277 -12.22 19.01 18.48
CA ASN A 277 -11.41 18.96 17.26
C ASN A 277 -12.16 18.35 16.06
N ALA A 278 -13.52 18.23 16.15
CA ALA A 278 -14.35 17.83 15.02
C ALA A 278 -14.18 18.83 13.87
N GLY A 279 -14.04 18.34 12.64
CA GLY A 279 -13.77 19.15 11.45
C GLY A 279 -12.32 19.62 11.28
N PHE A 280 -11.42 19.14 12.17
CA PHE A 280 -9.98 19.33 12.00
C PHE A 280 -9.29 18.01 11.75
N LYS A 281 -8.24 18.04 10.92
CA LYS A 281 -7.29 16.97 10.74
C LYS A 281 -6.37 16.94 11.96
N LEU A 282 -6.32 15.80 12.65
CA LEU A 282 -5.46 15.61 13.80
C LEU A 282 -3.99 15.77 13.41
N ILE A 283 -3.16 16.32 14.32
CA ILE A 283 -1.72 16.31 14.11
C ILE A 283 -1.19 14.88 14.07
N PRO A 284 -0.21 14.58 13.21
CA PRO A 284 0.45 13.28 13.24
C PRO A 284 1.07 13.02 14.61
N ALA A 285 1.02 11.77 15.08
CA ALA A 285 1.72 11.37 16.29
C ALA A 285 3.22 11.68 16.17
N PHE A 286 3.83 12.21 17.21
CA PHE A 286 5.24 12.59 17.24
C PHE A 286 5.93 12.14 18.52
N GLU A 287 7.27 12.12 18.49
CA GLU A 287 8.08 11.64 19.62
C GLU A 287 8.66 12.79 20.43
N VAL A 288 8.70 12.58 21.75
CA VAL A 288 9.30 13.50 22.72
C VAL A 288 10.24 12.72 23.62
N VAL A 289 11.44 13.25 23.85
CA VAL A 289 12.45 12.63 24.71
C VAL A 289 12.53 13.35 26.05
N VAL A 290 12.28 12.63 27.13
CA VAL A 290 12.49 13.08 28.50
C VAL A 290 13.85 12.57 28.98
N SER A 291 14.89 13.41 28.93
CA SER A 291 16.28 13.03 29.26
C SER A 291 16.89 13.83 30.42
N ARG A 292 16.23 14.86 30.87
CA ARG A 292 16.72 15.75 31.95
C ARG A 292 15.80 15.71 33.16
N ASN A 293 16.42 15.67 34.34
CA ASN A 293 15.68 15.65 35.58
C ASN A 293 15.03 16.99 35.88
N LYS A 294 13.75 16.97 36.28
CA LYS A 294 12.95 18.16 36.68
C LYS A 294 12.88 19.22 35.58
N VAL A 295 12.87 18.82 34.32
CA VAL A 295 12.69 19.71 33.20
C VAL A 295 11.34 19.43 32.56
N THR A 296 10.54 20.46 32.35
CA THR A 296 9.33 20.40 31.52
C THR A 296 9.74 20.64 30.06
N VAL A 297 9.42 19.73 29.17
CA VAL A 297 9.60 19.88 27.71
C VAL A 297 8.41 20.66 27.17
N ASP A 298 8.65 21.86 26.70
CA ASP A 298 7.63 22.70 26.07
C ASP A 298 7.47 22.25 24.59
N LEU A 299 6.30 21.74 24.25
CA LEU A 299 5.91 21.32 22.90
C LEU A 299 5.48 22.50 22.02
N GLY A 300 5.40 23.70 22.60
CA GLY A 300 4.94 24.90 21.91
C GLY A 300 3.46 24.85 21.53
N THR A 301 3.15 25.40 20.37
CA THR A 301 1.78 25.45 19.84
C THR A 301 1.55 24.34 18.83
N LEU A 302 0.61 23.47 19.15
CA LEU A 302 0.18 22.35 18.32
C LEU A 302 -1.06 22.81 17.54
N THR A 303 -0.95 22.90 16.22
CA THR A 303 -2.00 23.45 15.36
C THR A 303 -2.63 22.35 14.51
N ASP A 304 -3.96 22.19 14.59
CA ASP A 304 -4.72 21.38 13.65
C ASP A 304 -5.03 22.17 12.40
N GLU A 305 -4.97 21.51 11.25
CA GLU A 305 -5.50 22.03 10.00
C GLU A 305 -6.99 21.68 9.87
N TYR A 306 -7.75 22.48 9.10
CA TYR A 306 -9.12 22.10 8.78
C TYR A 306 -9.12 20.79 7.98
N GLU A 307 -10.04 19.91 8.34
CA GLU A 307 -10.35 18.74 7.53
C GLU A 307 -11.01 19.25 6.23
N LYS A 308 -10.32 19.11 5.11
CA LYS A 308 -10.84 19.52 3.81
C LYS A 308 -11.92 18.53 3.41
N GLU A 309 -13.09 19.03 3.08
CA GLU A 309 -14.13 18.24 2.47
C GLU A 309 -13.70 17.86 1.05
N ILE A 310 -13.65 16.58 0.77
CA ILE A 310 -13.36 16.09 -0.58
C ILE A 310 -14.67 16.14 -1.37
N THR A 311 -14.66 16.86 -2.48
CA THR A 311 -15.80 16.95 -3.40
C THR A 311 -15.54 16.13 -4.66
N ILE A 312 -16.62 15.53 -5.19
CA ILE A 312 -16.63 14.75 -6.43
C ILE A 312 -17.52 15.47 -7.45
N HIS A 313 -16.96 15.75 -8.63
CA HIS A 313 -17.69 16.20 -9.81
C HIS A 313 -17.40 15.23 -10.94
N THR A 314 -18.45 14.73 -11.58
CA THR A 314 -18.31 13.63 -12.52
C THR A 314 -19.12 13.85 -13.79
N THR A 315 -18.70 13.21 -14.89
CA THR A 315 -19.37 13.27 -16.18
C THR A 315 -19.20 11.95 -16.92
N ALA A 316 -20.27 11.18 -17.00
CA ALA A 316 -20.31 9.92 -17.74
C ALA A 316 -20.66 10.13 -19.22
N THR A 317 -19.96 9.46 -20.13
CA THR A 317 -20.17 9.51 -21.58
C THR A 317 -19.84 8.17 -22.23
N ASP A 318 -20.28 8.00 -23.48
CA ASP A 318 -19.76 6.93 -24.33
C ASP A 318 -18.25 7.07 -24.55
N LYS A 319 -17.52 6.05 -24.29
CA LYS A 319 -16.05 6.04 -24.46
C LYS A 319 -15.60 6.27 -25.89
N LYS A 320 -16.40 5.85 -26.89
CA LYS A 320 -16.05 5.94 -28.31
C LYS A 320 -16.34 7.33 -28.90
N THR A 321 -17.47 7.91 -28.55
CA THR A 321 -17.97 9.15 -29.15
C THR A 321 -17.83 10.37 -28.23
N GLY A 322 -17.78 10.18 -26.91
CA GLY A 322 -17.85 11.25 -25.93
C GLY A 322 -19.26 11.81 -25.71
N GLU A 323 -20.28 11.20 -26.31
CA GLU A 323 -21.67 11.66 -26.26
C GLU A 323 -22.42 11.03 -25.07
N LYS A 324 -23.62 11.59 -24.78
CA LYS A 324 -24.54 11.08 -23.76
C LYS A 324 -25.48 9.99 -24.24
N MET A 325 -25.40 9.62 -25.51
CA MET A 325 -26.22 8.59 -26.14
C MET A 325 -25.34 7.48 -26.69
N ILE A 326 -25.66 6.25 -26.37
CA ILE A 326 -24.96 5.04 -26.82
C ILE A 326 -25.98 4.10 -27.46
N VAL A 327 -25.69 3.58 -28.64
CA VAL A 327 -26.56 2.59 -29.29
C VAL A 327 -26.41 1.25 -28.58
N ALA A 328 -27.52 0.62 -28.22
CA ALA A 328 -27.55 -0.70 -27.58
C ALA A 328 -26.69 -1.73 -28.35
N GLY A 329 -25.92 -2.53 -27.63
CA GLY A 329 -25.03 -3.52 -28.22
C GLY A 329 -24.23 -4.29 -27.18
N LYS A 330 -23.47 -5.30 -27.65
CA LYS A 330 -22.72 -6.25 -26.80
C LYS A 330 -21.50 -5.63 -26.08
N ASP A 331 -20.92 -4.59 -26.60
CA ASP A 331 -19.69 -3.97 -26.07
C ASP A 331 -19.94 -2.50 -25.75
N ILE A 332 -20.82 -2.24 -24.77
CA ILE A 332 -21.03 -0.89 -24.25
C ILE A 332 -19.85 -0.51 -23.38
N LYS A 333 -19.33 0.70 -23.59
CA LYS A 333 -18.26 1.28 -22.76
C LYS A 333 -18.62 2.68 -22.33
N ILE A 334 -19.00 2.83 -21.08
CA ILE A 334 -19.19 4.13 -20.45
C ILE A 334 -17.88 4.53 -19.79
N VAL A 335 -17.37 5.70 -20.09
CA VAL A 335 -16.27 6.32 -19.34
C VAL A 335 -16.83 7.44 -18.49
N ASP A 336 -16.51 7.40 -17.22
CA ASP A 336 -16.81 8.46 -16.29
C ASP A 336 -15.54 9.23 -15.96
N LYS A 337 -15.59 10.53 -16.17
CA LYS A 337 -14.51 11.47 -15.88
C LYS A 337 -14.79 12.14 -14.55
N VAL A 338 -14.06 11.70 -13.51
CA VAL A 338 -14.27 12.12 -12.12
C VAL A 338 -13.23 13.16 -11.74
N THR A 339 -13.66 14.36 -11.42
CA THR A 339 -12.82 15.44 -10.88
C THR A 339 -12.99 15.47 -9.37
N LEU A 340 -11.90 15.30 -8.68
CA LEU A 340 -11.79 15.25 -7.22
C LEU A 340 -11.08 16.52 -6.76
N ASP A 341 -11.60 17.18 -5.71
CA ASP A 341 -11.02 18.38 -5.11
C ASP A 341 -10.99 18.21 -3.58
N GLY A 342 -9.92 18.65 -2.93
CA GLY A 342 -9.68 18.45 -1.48
C GLY A 342 -8.86 17.21 -1.14
N LEU A 343 -8.24 16.53 -2.13
CA LEU A 343 -7.39 15.38 -1.90
C LEU A 343 -6.13 15.75 -1.11
N GLU A 344 -5.61 14.80 -0.34
CA GLU A 344 -4.30 14.92 0.30
C GLU A 344 -3.21 14.30 -0.59
N ALA A 345 -2.24 15.11 -1.01
CA ALA A 345 -1.13 14.64 -1.82
C ALA A 345 -0.32 13.56 -1.09
N GLY A 346 0.00 12.47 -1.79
CA GLY A 346 0.68 11.29 -1.22
C GLY A 346 -0.26 10.25 -0.63
N THR A 347 -1.53 10.56 -0.39
CA THR A 347 -2.54 9.64 0.11
C THR A 347 -3.05 8.72 -1.01
N LYS A 348 -3.26 7.46 -0.67
CA LYS A 348 -3.75 6.44 -1.59
C LYS A 348 -5.26 6.32 -1.49
N TYR A 349 -5.93 6.50 -2.63
CA TYR A 349 -7.38 6.44 -2.73
C TYR A 349 -7.85 5.30 -3.64
N LYS A 350 -9.09 4.85 -3.39
CA LYS A 350 -9.84 3.94 -4.25
C LYS A 350 -11.16 4.58 -4.63
N LEU A 351 -11.36 4.82 -5.93
CA LEU A 351 -12.64 5.17 -6.49
C LEU A 351 -13.38 3.89 -6.86
N SER A 352 -14.60 3.73 -6.37
CA SER A 352 -15.49 2.60 -6.63
C SER A 352 -16.76 3.12 -7.25
N GLY A 353 -17.11 2.67 -8.47
CA GLY A 353 -18.30 3.14 -9.14
C GLY A 353 -19.13 2.01 -9.74
N TRP A 354 -20.41 2.26 -9.98
CA TRP A 354 -21.35 1.30 -10.57
C TRP A 354 -22.46 2.00 -11.35
N GLN A 355 -23.13 1.25 -12.20
CA GLN A 355 -24.24 1.74 -13.01
C GLN A 355 -25.59 1.50 -12.34
N MET A 356 -26.48 2.48 -12.43
CA MET A 356 -27.86 2.41 -11.96
C MET A 356 -28.83 2.52 -13.14
N LEU A 357 -29.95 1.82 -13.07
CA LEU A 357 -31.12 2.06 -13.91
C LEU A 357 -31.90 3.24 -13.34
N LYS A 358 -32.00 4.33 -14.09
CA LYS A 358 -32.57 5.61 -13.59
C LYS A 358 -34.04 5.46 -13.17
N GLU A 359 -34.83 4.86 -14.04
CA GLU A 359 -36.28 4.76 -13.87
C GLU A 359 -36.67 3.83 -12.71
N GLU A 360 -35.93 2.73 -12.50
CA GLU A 360 -36.15 1.76 -11.42
C GLU A 360 -35.46 2.18 -10.12
N ASN A 361 -34.55 3.13 -10.17
CA ASN A 361 -33.63 3.47 -9.07
C ASN A 361 -32.97 2.23 -8.47
N ALA A 362 -32.49 1.34 -9.35
CA ALA A 362 -31.90 0.05 -8.99
C ALA A 362 -30.52 -0.11 -9.62
N GLU A 363 -29.67 -0.94 -9.00
CA GLU A 363 -28.36 -1.30 -9.57
C GLU A 363 -28.56 -2.05 -10.90
N LEU A 364 -27.76 -1.69 -11.92
CA LEU A 364 -27.72 -2.43 -13.17
C LEU A 364 -27.04 -3.77 -12.97
N LEU A 365 -27.81 -4.85 -13.22
CA LEU A 365 -27.31 -6.21 -13.20
C LEU A 365 -27.29 -6.79 -14.62
N ILE A 366 -26.16 -7.32 -15.04
CA ILE A 366 -26.01 -8.13 -16.27
C ILE A 366 -25.58 -9.53 -15.82
N ASP A 367 -26.33 -10.56 -16.22
CA ASP A 367 -26.14 -11.95 -15.78
C ASP A 367 -26.02 -12.06 -14.24
N GLU A 368 -26.95 -11.40 -13.53
CA GLU A 368 -27.02 -11.34 -12.06
C GLU A 368 -25.80 -10.68 -11.37
N LYS A 369 -24.91 -10.03 -12.13
CA LYS A 369 -23.75 -9.33 -11.61
C LYS A 369 -23.91 -7.83 -11.80
N ARG A 370 -23.57 -7.07 -10.76
CA ARG A 370 -23.55 -5.61 -10.83
C ARG A 370 -22.50 -5.13 -11.84
N VAL A 371 -22.91 -4.17 -12.65
CA VAL A 371 -21.98 -3.46 -13.53
C VAL A 371 -21.23 -2.42 -12.71
N ASP A 372 -20.04 -2.77 -12.24
CA ASP A 372 -19.19 -1.92 -11.43
C ASP A 372 -17.74 -1.89 -11.95
N SER A 373 -16.99 -0.91 -11.48
CA SER A 373 -15.58 -0.76 -11.76
C SER A 373 -14.88 -0.09 -10.58
N ASN A 374 -13.56 -0.29 -10.46
CA ASN A 374 -12.75 0.28 -9.40
C ASN A 374 -11.46 0.86 -10.00
N TYR A 375 -11.03 2.01 -9.47
CA TYR A 375 -9.77 2.63 -9.84
C TYR A 375 -9.01 3.03 -8.57
N THR A 376 -7.74 2.62 -8.49
CA THR A 376 -6.87 2.95 -7.35
C THR A 376 -5.75 3.86 -7.81
N PHE A 377 -5.51 4.95 -7.08
CA PHE A 377 -4.49 5.94 -7.39
C PHE A 377 -3.86 6.52 -6.12
N THR A 378 -2.71 7.16 -6.28
CA THR A 378 -2.11 8.00 -5.24
C THR A 378 -2.28 9.44 -5.68
N ALA A 379 -2.82 10.29 -4.80
CA ALA A 379 -2.99 11.70 -5.12
C ALA A 379 -1.61 12.38 -5.27
N ASP A 380 -1.38 13.05 -6.39
CA ASP A 380 -0.18 13.86 -6.63
C ASP A 380 -0.40 15.34 -6.30
N SER A 381 -1.65 15.74 -6.16
CA SER A 381 -2.10 17.12 -5.90
C SER A 381 -3.46 17.12 -5.22
N GLU A 382 -3.83 18.27 -4.66
CA GLU A 382 -5.13 18.48 -4.00
C GLU A 382 -6.32 18.30 -4.96
N LYS A 383 -6.11 18.60 -6.25
CA LYS A 383 -7.12 18.46 -7.28
C LYS A 383 -6.65 17.55 -8.39
N MET A 384 -7.41 16.50 -8.65
CA MET A 384 -7.12 15.52 -9.69
C MET A 384 -8.34 15.19 -10.52
N THR A 385 -8.10 14.76 -11.75
CA THR A 385 -9.14 14.16 -12.58
C THR A 385 -8.69 12.76 -12.95
N VAL A 386 -9.56 11.79 -12.70
CA VAL A 386 -9.35 10.37 -13.01
C VAL A 386 -10.48 9.87 -13.91
N GLU A 387 -10.25 8.80 -14.63
CA GLU A 387 -11.25 8.17 -15.48
C GLU A 387 -11.49 6.74 -15.03
N ILE A 388 -12.76 6.37 -14.92
CA ILE A 388 -13.19 5.01 -14.63
C ILE A 388 -14.04 4.51 -15.80
N THR A 389 -13.85 3.27 -16.23
CA THR A 389 -14.54 2.71 -17.40
C THR A 389 -15.38 1.51 -16.98
N TYR A 390 -16.61 1.47 -17.44
CA TYR A 390 -17.55 0.37 -17.28
C TYR A 390 -17.74 -0.31 -18.64
N SER A 391 -17.67 -1.63 -18.69
CA SER A 391 -17.84 -2.42 -19.91
C SER A 391 -18.82 -3.54 -19.67
N PHE A 392 -19.86 -3.65 -20.48
CA PHE A 392 -20.94 -4.64 -20.31
C PHE A 392 -21.70 -4.89 -21.61
N ASP A 393 -22.47 -5.97 -21.65
CA ASP A 393 -23.44 -6.23 -22.71
C ASP A 393 -24.74 -5.42 -22.45
N GLY A 394 -24.96 -4.40 -23.26
CA GLY A 394 -26.14 -3.54 -23.20
C GLY A 394 -27.16 -3.80 -24.32
N SER A 395 -27.10 -4.97 -24.98
CA SER A 395 -28.01 -5.28 -26.10
C SER A 395 -29.48 -5.24 -25.73
N ALA A 396 -29.80 -5.55 -24.47
CA ALA A 396 -31.18 -5.53 -23.94
C ALA A 396 -31.60 -4.18 -23.33
N LEU A 397 -30.72 -3.19 -23.29
CA LEU A 397 -30.93 -1.92 -22.55
C LEU A 397 -31.45 -0.76 -23.43
N GLY A 398 -31.84 -1.05 -24.67
CA GLY A 398 -32.38 -0.01 -25.58
C GLY A 398 -33.57 0.76 -24.94
N GLY A 399 -33.48 2.09 -24.93
CA GLY A 399 -34.46 2.98 -24.30
C GLY A 399 -34.21 3.30 -22.84
N GLN A 400 -33.19 2.68 -22.18
CA GLN A 400 -32.90 2.87 -20.75
C GLN A 400 -31.93 4.04 -20.52
N ASN A 401 -32.15 4.79 -19.43
CA ASN A 401 -31.22 5.76 -18.90
C ASN A 401 -30.38 5.10 -17.79
N LEU A 402 -29.07 5.18 -17.93
CA LEU A 402 -28.11 4.71 -16.93
C LEU A 402 -27.51 5.90 -16.20
N VAL A 403 -27.34 5.80 -14.89
CA VAL A 403 -26.69 6.81 -14.06
C VAL A 403 -25.50 6.17 -13.36
N THR A 404 -24.35 6.81 -13.43
CA THR A 404 -23.14 6.33 -12.76
C THR A 404 -23.10 6.85 -11.32
N PHE A 405 -22.88 5.99 -10.34
CA PHE A 405 -22.68 6.32 -8.93
C PHE A 405 -21.24 6.02 -8.54
N GLU A 406 -20.65 6.88 -7.66
CA GLU A 406 -19.28 6.73 -7.18
C GLU A 406 -19.18 6.90 -5.68
N GLU A 407 -18.22 6.19 -5.09
CA GLU A 407 -17.70 6.35 -3.75
C GLU A 407 -16.16 6.43 -3.77
N LEU A 408 -15.62 7.38 -3.04
CA LEU A 408 -14.18 7.52 -2.86
C LEU A 408 -13.80 7.06 -1.45
N TYR A 409 -12.79 6.20 -1.38
CA TYR A 409 -12.24 5.67 -0.14
C TYR A 409 -10.77 6.08 0.01
N ASP A 410 -10.39 6.55 1.19
CA ASP A 410 -9.00 6.56 1.64
C ASP A 410 -8.60 5.13 2.02
N ILE A 411 -7.56 4.63 1.38
CA ILE A 411 -7.02 3.28 1.59
C ILE A 411 -5.58 3.31 2.11
N SER A 412 -5.19 4.37 2.83
CA SER A 412 -3.90 4.45 3.53
C SER A 412 -3.73 3.28 4.50
N ASN A 413 -4.82 2.87 5.16
CA ASN A 413 -4.92 1.57 5.84
C ASN A 413 -5.76 0.59 5.00
N PRO A 414 -5.13 -0.33 4.23
CA PRO A 414 -5.88 -1.25 3.36
C PRO A 414 -6.83 -2.20 4.11
N LYS A 415 -6.63 -2.40 5.43
CA LYS A 415 -7.49 -3.27 6.24
C LYS A 415 -8.75 -2.56 6.72
N GLU A 416 -8.75 -1.24 6.75
CA GLU A 416 -9.86 -0.40 7.21
C GLU A 416 -10.03 0.80 6.26
N PRO A 417 -10.57 0.59 5.04
CA PRO A 417 -10.86 1.68 4.11
C PRO A 417 -11.87 2.66 4.70
N VAL A 418 -11.60 3.95 4.61
CA VAL A 418 -12.51 5.01 5.08
C VAL A 418 -13.17 5.68 3.89
N LYS A 419 -14.51 5.66 3.82
CA LYS A 419 -15.24 6.43 2.81
C LYS A 419 -15.08 7.93 3.10
N VAL A 420 -14.56 8.69 2.14
CA VAL A 420 -14.24 10.12 2.30
C VAL A 420 -15.12 11.02 1.46
N ALA A 421 -15.72 10.51 0.38
CA ALA A 421 -16.67 11.25 -0.43
C ALA A 421 -17.54 10.29 -1.25
N GLU A 422 -18.69 10.77 -1.75
CA GLU A 422 -19.55 10.04 -2.66
C GLU A 422 -20.30 10.96 -3.59
N HIS A 423 -20.68 10.46 -4.77
CA HIS A 423 -21.65 11.10 -5.66
C HIS A 423 -22.68 10.07 -6.11
N LYS A 424 -23.93 10.21 -5.61
CA LYS A 424 -25.02 9.26 -5.78
C LYS A 424 -26.35 9.99 -6.02
N ASP A 425 -26.37 10.88 -6.99
CA ASP A 425 -27.61 11.55 -7.39
C ASP A 425 -28.19 10.90 -8.64
N ILE A 426 -29.28 10.14 -8.47
CA ILE A 426 -29.98 9.47 -9.58
C ILE A 426 -30.53 10.44 -10.63
N ASN A 427 -30.67 11.71 -10.29
CA ASN A 427 -31.18 12.74 -11.19
C ASN A 427 -30.10 13.59 -11.83
N ASP A 428 -28.81 13.29 -11.57
CA ASP A 428 -27.72 14.05 -12.17
C ASP A 428 -27.62 13.77 -13.68
N ASP A 429 -27.93 14.78 -14.50
CA ASP A 429 -27.80 14.71 -15.96
C ASP A 429 -26.32 14.60 -16.39
N GLY A 430 -25.37 15.08 -15.58
CA GLY A 430 -23.93 14.93 -15.79
C GLY A 430 -23.50 13.45 -15.74
N GLN A 431 -24.18 12.64 -14.96
CA GLN A 431 -23.91 11.20 -14.81
C GLN A 431 -24.84 10.31 -15.63
N THR A 432 -25.87 10.89 -16.28
CA THR A 432 -26.86 10.15 -17.05
C THR A 432 -26.38 9.90 -18.49
N VAL A 433 -26.50 8.66 -18.95
CA VAL A 433 -26.26 8.21 -20.34
C VAL A 433 -27.48 7.45 -20.81
N LEU A 434 -28.03 7.81 -21.98
CA LEU A 434 -29.13 7.12 -22.63
C LEU A 434 -28.61 5.98 -23.51
N ILE A 435 -29.05 4.76 -23.28
CA ILE A 435 -28.86 3.67 -24.21
C ILE A 435 -30.00 3.70 -25.23
N THR A 436 -29.71 4.09 -26.45
CA THR A 436 -30.72 4.17 -27.52
C THR A 436 -30.95 2.81 -28.13
N GLU A 437 -32.20 2.58 -28.62
CA GLU A 437 -32.46 1.37 -29.40
C GLU A 437 -31.58 1.29 -30.63
N ARG A 438 -31.15 0.09 -30.99
CA ARG A 438 -30.46 -0.17 -32.26
C ARG A 438 -31.52 -0.28 -33.36
N ILE A 439 -31.49 0.63 -34.32
CA ILE A 439 -32.38 0.64 -35.48
C ILE A 439 -31.59 0.17 -36.71
N ILE A 440 -31.97 -0.98 -37.24
CA ILE A 440 -31.40 -1.50 -38.50
C ILE A 440 -32.29 -1.04 -39.64
N LYS A 441 -31.67 -0.33 -40.60
CA LYS A 441 -32.33 0.11 -41.83
C LYS A 441 -31.96 -0.86 -42.95
N ILE A 442 -32.95 -1.19 -43.80
CA ILE A 442 -32.79 -2.04 -44.94
C ILE A 442 -33.17 -1.26 -46.19
N HIS A 443 -32.33 -1.34 -47.20
CA HIS A 443 -32.57 -0.75 -48.54
C HIS A 443 -32.11 -1.76 -49.60
N THR A 444 -32.96 -2.00 -50.58
CA THR A 444 -32.76 -3.14 -51.49
C THR A 444 -33.04 -2.77 -52.95
N THR A 445 -32.46 -3.51 -53.87
CA THR A 445 -32.64 -3.31 -55.32
C THR A 445 -32.52 -4.66 -56.03
N ALA A 446 -33.66 -5.14 -56.55
CA ALA A 446 -33.73 -6.35 -57.32
C ALA A 446 -33.49 -6.12 -58.81
N THR A 447 -32.66 -6.97 -59.46
CA THR A 447 -32.29 -6.94 -60.88
C THR A 447 -32.03 -8.34 -61.38
N ASP A 448 -31.84 -8.48 -62.69
CA ASP A 448 -31.16 -9.69 -63.24
C ASP A 448 -29.67 -9.70 -62.84
N LYS A 449 -28.96 -10.76 -63.18
CA LYS A 449 -27.51 -10.91 -62.93
C LYS A 449 -26.64 -9.87 -63.66
N ASN A 450 -27.21 -9.09 -64.60
CA ASN A 450 -26.53 -8.03 -65.34
C ASN A 450 -26.98 -6.63 -64.91
N GLY A 451 -27.76 -6.50 -63.85
CA GLY A 451 -28.26 -5.23 -63.32
C GLY A 451 -29.49 -4.66 -64.05
N LYS A 452 -30.21 -5.45 -64.84
CA LYS A 452 -31.42 -5.00 -65.58
C LYS A 452 -32.70 -5.33 -64.82
N LYS A 453 -33.72 -4.45 -65.01
CA LYS A 453 -35.06 -4.61 -64.41
C LYS A 453 -35.99 -5.48 -65.26
N GLU A 454 -35.62 -5.79 -66.49
CA GLU A 454 -36.37 -6.61 -67.44
C GLU A 454 -35.62 -7.87 -67.71
N ILE A 455 -36.25 -9.04 -67.51
CA ILE A 455 -35.69 -10.37 -67.69
C ILE A 455 -36.54 -11.13 -68.73
N GLU A 456 -35.95 -11.82 -69.64
CA GLU A 456 -36.68 -12.67 -70.64
C GLU A 456 -37.27 -13.91 -69.91
N ALA A 457 -38.51 -14.25 -70.27
CA ALA A 457 -39.13 -15.49 -69.76
C ALA A 457 -38.35 -16.71 -70.20
N GLY A 458 -38.10 -17.63 -69.26
CA GLY A 458 -37.31 -18.84 -69.55
C GLY A 458 -37.22 -19.77 -68.35
N LYS A 459 -36.60 -20.97 -68.58
CA LYS A 459 -36.50 -22.00 -67.53
C LYS A 459 -35.58 -21.61 -66.37
N ASP A 460 -34.62 -20.70 -66.57
CA ASP A 460 -33.60 -20.33 -65.61
C ASP A 460 -33.61 -18.81 -65.38
N VAL A 461 -34.75 -18.27 -64.97
CA VAL A 461 -34.85 -16.88 -64.53
C VAL A 461 -34.11 -16.72 -63.20
N THR A 462 -33.18 -15.79 -63.18
CA THR A 462 -32.46 -15.44 -61.94
C THR A 462 -32.67 -13.97 -61.61
N ILE A 463 -33.23 -13.69 -60.44
CA ILE A 463 -33.31 -12.36 -59.83
C ILE A 463 -32.25 -12.29 -58.76
N VAL A 464 -31.42 -11.25 -58.78
CA VAL A 464 -30.44 -10.93 -57.76
C VAL A 464 -30.91 -9.68 -57.03
N ASP A 465 -31.14 -9.81 -55.76
CA ASP A 465 -31.47 -8.67 -54.93
C ASP A 465 -30.23 -8.24 -54.13
N LYS A 466 -29.88 -6.98 -54.28
CA LYS A 466 -28.79 -6.32 -53.59
C LYS A 466 -29.32 -5.52 -52.39
N VAL A 467 -29.05 -6.06 -51.19
CA VAL A 467 -29.59 -5.57 -49.95
C VAL A 467 -28.52 -4.82 -49.17
N THR A 468 -28.73 -3.52 -48.93
CA THR A 468 -27.87 -2.68 -48.10
C THR A 468 -28.50 -2.53 -46.74
N LEU A 469 -27.76 -2.92 -45.73
CA LEU A 469 -28.12 -2.90 -44.32
C LEU A 469 -27.26 -1.86 -43.58
N ASP A 470 -27.89 -1.05 -42.75
CA ASP A 470 -27.22 0.01 -41.99
C ASP A 470 -27.70 -0.04 -40.52
N GLY A 471 -26.79 -0.03 -39.57
CA GLY A 471 -27.07 -0.18 -38.15
C GLY A 471 -26.87 -1.60 -37.59
N LEU A 472 -26.19 -2.50 -38.36
CA LEU A 472 -25.86 -3.83 -37.89
C LEU A 472 -24.96 -3.80 -36.66
N GLU A 473 -25.06 -4.81 -35.80
CA GLU A 473 -24.12 -5.03 -34.72
C GLU A 473 -22.96 -5.91 -35.20
N VAL A 474 -21.75 -5.36 -35.19
CA VAL A 474 -20.54 -6.08 -35.65
C VAL A 474 -20.34 -7.35 -34.82
N GLY A 475 -20.03 -8.45 -35.50
CA GLY A 475 -19.85 -9.78 -34.89
C GLY A 475 -21.15 -10.56 -34.65
N THR A 476 -22.32 -9.94 -34.88
CA THR A 476 -23.62 -10.64 -34.78
C THR A 476 -23.92 -11.40 -36.09
N LYS A 477 -24.41 -12.63 -35.93
CA LYS A 477 -24.87 -13.46 -37.03
C LYS A 477 -26.31 -13.08 -37.40
N TYR A 478 -26.54 -12.80 -38.68
CA TYR A 478 -27.84 -12.46 -39.23
C TYR A 478 -28.25 -13.47 -40.29
N LYS A 479 -29.59 -13.59 -40.47
CA LYS A 479 -30.21 -14.32 -41.55
C LYS A 479 -31.13 -13.40 -42.35
N LEU A 480 -30.84 -13.19 -43.61
CA LEU A 480 -31.70 -12.51 -44.55
C LEU A 480 -32.58 -13.57 -45.24
N SER A 481 -33.89 -13.48 -45.08
CA SER A 481 -34.86 -14.34 -45.74
C SER A 481 -35.60 -13.52 -46.78
N GLY A 482 -35.52 -13.95 -48.07
CA GLY A 482 -36.17 -13.25 -49.14
C GLY A 482 -37.11 -14.17 -49.95
N TRP A 483 -38.13 -13.56 -50.58
CA TRP A 483 -39.04 -14.27 -51.47
C TRP A 483 -39.62 -13.37 -52.55
N GLN A 484 -40.12 -13.99 -53.62
CA GLN A 484 -40.71 -13.28 -54.74
C GLN A 484 -42.24 -13.18 -54.58
N MET A 485 -42.77 -11.99 -54.86
CA MET A 485 -44.20 -11.69 -54.91
C MET A 485 -44.65 -11.40 -56.34
N LEU A 486 -45.82 -11.86 -56.71
CA LEU A 486 -46.49 -11.50 -57.95
C LEU A 486 -47.18 -10.17 -57.77
N LYS A 487 -46.73 -9.08 -58.39
CA LYS A 487 -47.16 -7.67 -58.14
C LYS A 487 -48.66 -7.49 -58.37
N GLU A 488 -49.17 -8.01 -59.49
CA GLU A 488 -50.58 -7.79 -59.88
C GLU A 488 -51.57 -8.46 -58.96
N LYS A 489 -51.14 -9.50 -58.24
CA LYS A 489 -52.01 -10.29 -57.33
C LYS A 489 -51.74 -10.00 -55.86
N ASN A 490 -50.70 -9.25 -55.57
CA ASN A 490 -50.14 -9.08 -54.22
C ASN A 490 -50.09 -10.43 -53.47
N ALA A 491 -49.56 -11.47 -54.13
CA ALA A 491 -49.48 -12.83 -53.60
C ALA A 491 -48.09 -13.42 -53.80
N GLU A 492 -47.72 -14.37 -52.96
CA GLU A 492 -46.42 -15.08 -53.10
C GLU A 492 -46.32 -15.77 -54.43
N LEU A 493 -45.16 -15.68 -55.09
CA LEU A 493 -44.91 -16.41 -56.30
C LEU A 493 -44.70 -17.90 -55.99
N LEU A 494 -45.58 -18.72 -56.56
CA LEU A 494 -45.47 -20.18 -56.45
C LEU A 494 -45.11 -20.76 -57.83
N ILE A 495 -44.03 -21.53 -57.90
CA ILE A 495 -43.68 -22.36 -59.05
C ILE A 495 -43.81 -23.83 -58.63
N ASP A 496 -44.63 -24.58 -59.37
CA ASP A 496 -45.00 -25.97 -59.05
C ASP A 496 -45.49 -26.13 -57.57
N GLY A 497 -46.24 -25.14 -57.10
CA GLY A 497 -46.78 -25.11 -55.74
C GLY A 497 -45.78 -24.81 -54.64
N LYS A 498 -44.53 -24.45 -54.95
CA LYS A 498 -43.48 -24.08 -54.00
C LYS A 498 -43.22 -22.59 -54.08
N LYS A 499 -43.09 -21.93 -52.93
CA LYS A 499 -42.72 -20.53 -52.79
C LYS A 499 -41.32 -20.33 -53.37
N VAL A 500 -41.15 -19.30 -54.22
CA VAL A 500 -39.84 -18.87 -54.67
C VAL A 500 -39.20 -18.03 -53.58
N SER A 501 -38.33 -18.62 -52.77
CA SER A 501 -37.66 -18.01 -51.64
C SER A 501 -36.22 -18.48 -51.52
N ASN A 502 -35.40 -17.72 -50.86
CA ASN A 502 -34.04 -18.10 -50.50
C ASN A 502 -33.64 -17.42 -49.19
N ASP A 503 -32.70 -18.04 -48.48
CA ASP A 503 -32.11 -17.54 -47.21
C ASP A 503 -30.62 -17.31 -47.42
N TYR A 504 -30.09 -16.24 -46.81
CA TYR A 504 -28.67 -15.95 -46.80
C TYR A 504 -28.22 -15.62 -45.39
N GLU A 505 -27.29 -16.41 -44.81
CA GLU A 505 -26.72 -16.20 -43.50
C GLU A 505 -25.35 -15.53 -43.61
N PHE A 506 -25.08 -14.54 -42.77
CA PHE A 506 -23.83 -13.83 -42.69
C PHE A 506 -23.53 -13.35 -41.28
N THR A 507 -22.24 -13.06 -41.00
CA THR A 507 -21.83 -12.36 -39.78
C THR A 507 -21.48 -10.93 -40.13
N ALA A 508 -22.02 -9.95 -39.40
CA ALA A 508 -21.71 -8.56 -39.69
C ALA A 508 -20.24 -8.25 -39.34
N ASP A 509 -19.47 -7.80 -40.34
CA ASP A 509 -18.09 -7.34 -40.18
C ASP A 509 -18.01 -5.79 -40.01
N ASN A 510 -19.08 -5.10 -40.37
CA ASN A 510 -19.25 -3.65 -40.27
C ASN A 510 -20.68 -3.29 -39.90
N GLU A 511 -20.89 -2.10 -39.34
CA GLU A 511 -22.23 -1.56 -39.04
C GLU A 511 -23.06 -1.35 -40.31
N LYS A 512 -22.40 -1.17 -41.46
CA LYS A 512 -23.03 -1.03 -42.75
C LYS A 512 -22.46 -2.08 -43.73
N MET A 513 -23.35 -2.92 -44.25
CA MET A 513 -23.00 -3.98 -45.18
C MET A 513 -23.94 -4.00 -46.39
N THR A 514 -23.45 -4.56 -47.49
CA THR A 514 -24.26 -4.91 -48.62
C THR A 514 -24.10 -6.38 -48.92
N VAL A 515 -25.21 -7.11 -48.98
CA VAL A 515 -25.27 -8.55 -49.30
C VAL A 515 -26.14 -8.79 -50.53
N GLU A 516 -25.98 -9.90 -51.20
CA GLU A 516 -26.77 -10.26 -52.37
C GLU A 516 -27.47 -11.59 -52.09
N ILE A 517 -28.75 -11.65 -52.41
CA ILE A 517 -29.54 -12.89 -52.36
C ILE A 517 -30.13 -13.17 -53.76
N ALA A 518 -29.98 -14.38 -54.25
CA ALA A 518 -30.40 -14.74 -55.59
C ALA A 518 -31.56 -15.76 -55.58
N PHE A 519 -32.49 -15.57 -56.46
CA PHE A 519 -33.66 -16.45 -56.66
C PHE A 519 -33.63 -16.99 -58.06
N THR A 520 -33.53 -18.29 -58.23
CA THR A 520 -33.52 -18.97 -59.54
C THR A 520 -34.73 -19.90 -59.65
N PHE A 521 -35.52 -19.74 -60.68
CA PHE A 521 -36.78 -20.48 -60.88
C PHE A 521 -37.17 -20.57 -62.34
N ASP A 522 -38.09 -21.48 -62.68
CA ASP A 522 -38.68 -21.57 -64.05
C ASP A 522 -39.70 -20.45 -64.20
N GLY A 523 -39.34 -19.41 -64.97
CA GLY A 523 -40.17 -18.26 -65.27
C GLY A 523 -40.81 -18.32 -66.65
N SER A 524 -40.81 -19.50 -67.32
CA SER A 524 -41.34 -19.65 -68.72
C SER A 524 -42.82 -19.22 -68.83
N SER A 525 -43.62 -19.39 -67.80
CA SER A 525 -45.06 -19.01 -67.75
C SER A 525 -45.32 -17.61 -67.25
N LEU A 526 -44.30 -16.82 -66.91
CA LEU A 526 -44.43 -15.51 -66.29
C LEU A 526 -44.28 -14.32 -67.28
N GLY A 527 -44.22 -14.56 -68.55
CA GLY A 527 -44.15 -13.47 -69.55
C GLY A 527 -45.23 -12.42 -69.33
N GLY A 528 -44.84 -11.11 -69.33
CA GLY A 528 -45.70 -9.99 -69.05
C GLY A 528 -46.02 -9.73 -67.60
N LYS A 529 -45.41 -10.46 -66.60
CA LYS A 529 -45.64 -10.30 -65.19
C LYS A 529 -44.53 -9.53 -64.53
N SER A 530 -44.93 -8.73 -63.50
CA SER A 530 -43.98 -8.04 -62.62
C SER A 530 -43.86 -8.78 -61.30
N LEU A 531 -42.61 -9.01 -60.88
CA LEU A 531 -42.25 -9.61 -59.60
C LEU A 531 -41.62 -8.59 -58.69
N VAL A 532 -41.93 -8.69 -57.40
CA VAL A 532 -41.36 -7.82 -56.34
C VAL A 532 -40.69 -8.71 -55.30
N THR A 533 -39.47 -8.40 -54.98
CA THR A 533 -38.74 -9.10 -53.92
C THR A 533 -39.09 -8.51 -52.55
N PHE A 534 -39.44 -9.38 -51.62
CA PHE A 534 -39.65 -9.04 -50.20
C PHE A 534 -38.57 -9.68 -49.37
N GLU A 535 -38.11 -8.95 -48.29
CA GLU A 535 -37.06 -9.41 -47.37
C GLU A 535 -37.45 -9.20 -45.93
N GLU A 536 -36.96 -10.09 -45.07
CA GLU A 536 -36.91 -9.99 -43.62
C GLU A 536 -35.49 -10.30 -43.16
N LEU A 537 -34.98 -9.48 -42.22
CA LEU A 537 -33.70 -9.72 -41.55
C LEU A 537 -33.94 -10.21 -40.14
N TYR A 538 -33.28 -11.27 -39.78
CA TYR A 538 -33.31 -11.87 -38.46
C TYR A 538 -31.95 -11.83 -37.77
N ASP A 539 -31.92 -11.45 -36.50
CA ASP A 539 -30.79 -11.64 -35.61
C ASP A 539 -30.77 -13.11 -35.14
N MET A 540 -29.66 -13.79 -35.38
CA MET A 540 -29.44 -15.21 -35.08
C MET A 540 -28.59 -15.40 -33.82
N THR A 541 -28.53 -14.42 -32.90
CA THR A 541 -27.82 -14.56 -31.62
C THR A 541 -28.35 -15.72 -30.80
N ASN A 542 -29.67 -15.95 -30.84
CA ASN A 542 -30.33 -17.18 -30.37
C ASN A 542 -30.87 -17.94 -31.62
N PRO A 543 -30.17 -18.98 -32.14
CA PRO A 543 -30.61 -19.71 -33.32
C PRO A 543 -31.95 -20.45 -33.15
N ASP A 544 -32.34 -20.80 -31.91
CA ASP A 544 -33.59 -21.48 -31.59
C ASP A 544 -34.78 -20.52 -31.59
N GLU A 545 -34.53 -19.23 -31.38
CA GLU A 545 -35.54 -18.16 -31.40
C GLU A 545 -35.03 -16.94 -32.18
N PRO A 546 -34.97 -17.00 -33.53
CA PRO A 546 -34.52 -15.89 -34.33
C PRO A 546 -35.38 -14.65 -34.16
N LYS A 547 -34.77 -13.52 -33.89
CA LYS A 547 -35.48 -12.25 -33.68
C LYS A 547 -35.51 -11.44 -34.98
N LYS A 548 -36.72 -11.19 -35.51
CA LYS A 548 -36.86 -10.27 -36.65
C LYS A 548 -36.46 -8.86 -36.24
N VAL A 549 -35.51 -8.25 -36.96
CA VAL A 549 -34.95 -6.92 -36.61
C VAL A 549 -35.34 -5.84 -37.60
N THR A 550 -35.60 -6.20 -38.89
CA THR A 550 -36.14 -5.27 -39.87
C THR A 550 -36.73 -6.04 -41.05
N GLU A 551 -37.51 -5.35 -41.88
CA GLU A 551 -38.08 -5.95 -43.11
C GLU A 551 -38.24 -4.90 -44.20
N HIS A 552 -38.28 -5.33 -45.45
CA HIS A 552 -38.70 -4.55 -46.57
C HIS A 552 -39.75 -5.32 -47.41
N LYS A 553 -41.01 -4.86 -47.32
CA LYS A 553 -42.17 -5.54 -47.92
C LYS A 553 -43.12 -4.54 -48.58
N ASP A 554 -42.61 -3.74 -49.50
CA ASP A 554 -43.42 -2.77 -50.26
C ASP A 554 -43.68 -3.32 -51.67
N ILE A 555 -44.92 -3.79 -51.90
CA ILE A 555 -45.35 -4.31 -53.22
C ILE A 555 -45.31 -3.25 -54.32
N THR A 556 -45.24 -1.99 -53.95
CA THR A 556 -45.23 -0.86 -54.91
C THR A 556 -43.82 -0.36 -55.22
N ASP A 557 -42.80 -0.87 -54.53
CA ASP A 557 -41.42 -0.43 -54.70
C ASP A 557 -40.86 -0.81 -56.06
N ASP A 558 -40.60 0.19 -56.92
CA ASP A 558 -39.98 -0.01 -58.23
C ASP A 558 -38.51 -0.44 -58.11
N GLY A 559 -37.83 -0.11 -57.01
CA GLY A 559 -36.48 -0.59 -56.66
C GLY A 559 -36.43 -2.12 -56.52
N GLN A 560 -37.52 -2.72 -56.02
CA GLN A 560 -37.63 -4.19 -55.87
C GLN A 560 -38.39 -4.86 -56.99
N THR A 561 -38.94 -4.12 -57.95
CA THR A 561 -39.75 -4.65 -59.07
C THR A 561 -38.86 -5.06 -60.24
N VAL A 562 -39.08 -6.27 -60.74
CA VAL A 562 -38.48 -6.79 -61.96
C VAL A 562 -39.60 -7.29 -62.86
N THR A 563 -39.55 -6.98 -64.15
CA THR A 563 -40.56 -7.42 -65.15
C THR A 563 -40.03 -8.56 -66.02
N ILE A 564 -40.81 -9.64 -66.11
CA ILE A 564 -40.52 -10.79 -67.00
C ILE A 564 -41.10 -10.46 -68.35
N LYS A 565 -40.27 -10.30 -69.38
CA LYS A 565 -40.70 -10.03 -70.77
C LYS A 565 -41.29 -11.25 -71.38
N GLU A 566 -42.33 -11.05 -72.20
CA GLU A 566 -42.79 -12.10 -73.09
C GLU A 566 -41.70 -12.45 -74.15
N VAL A 567 -41.47 -13.72 -74.35
CA VAL A 567 -40.65 -14.12 -75.46
C VAL A 567 -41.48 -13.92 -76.76
N PRO A 568 -41.08 -13.08 -77.71
CA PRO A 568 -41.82 -12.96 -78.97
C PRO A 568 -41.97 -14.33 -79.62
N GLU A 569 -43.23 -14.75 -79.94
CA GLU A 569 -43.46 -15.86 -80.80
C GLU A 569 -42.74 -15.63 -82.15
N VAL A 570 -41.79 -16.45 -82.48
CA VAL A 570 -41.19 -16.46 -83.86
C VAL A 570 -42.26 -16.95 -84.83
N PRO A 571 -42.73 -16.16 -85.85
CA PRO A 571 -43.65 -16.64 -86.82
C PRO A 571 -42.94 -17.74 -87.66
N ASP A 572 -43.65 -18.88 -87.89
CA ASP A 572 -43.26 -19.98 -88.81
C ASP A 572 -42.97 -19.42 -90.18
N THR A 573 -41.74 -19.59 -90.69
CA THR A 573 -41.33 -19.28 -92.07
C THR A 573 -41.73 -20.39 -93.01
N PRO A 574 -42.39 -20.06 -94.16
CA PRO A 574 -42.47 -21.02 -95.29
C PRO A 574 -41.12 -21.14 -96.04
N LYS A 575 -40.76 -22.37 -96.40
CA LYS A 575 -39.73 -22.70 -97.39
C LYS A 575 -40.03 -22.15 -98.78
N ASP A 576 -39.10 -21.55 -99.53
CA ASP A 576 -38.55 -22.08 -100.78
C ASP A 576 -37.51 -21.16 -101.40
N THR A 577 -36.43 -21.83 -101.81
CA THR A 577 -35.62 -21.82 -103.04
C THR A 577 -35.07 -20.52 -103.65
N ASP A 578 -33.84 -20.53 -103.82
CA ASP A 578 -32.88 -20.46 -104.94
C ASP A 578 -31.72 -19.47 -104.76
N THR A 579 -30.58 -20.06 -104.85
CA THR A 579 -29.26 -19.46 -105.11
C THR A 579 -29.20 -18.91 -106.56
N PRO A 580 -28.15 -18.18 -107.09
CA PRO A 580 -26.81 -17.92 -106.54
C PRO A 580 -26.22 -16.53 -106.85
N ASP A 581 -25.09 -16.28 -106.38
CA ASP A 581 -23.84 -15.76 -106.94
C ASP A 581 -23.12 -14.68 -106.13
N THR A 582 -21.94 -15.05 -105.78
CA THR A 582 -20.79 -14.26 -105.36
C THR A 582 -20.35 -13.21 -106.41
N PRO A 583 -19.41 -12.23 -106.23
CA PRO A 583 -18.32 -12.20 -105.25
C PRO A 583 -17.86 -10.78 -104.73
N SER A 584 -16.95 -10.89 -103.82
CA SER A 584 -15.68 -10.18 -103.72
C SER A 584 -15.56 -8.88 -102.95
N MET A 585 -14.74 -9.01 -101.89
CA MET A 585 -13.59 -8.19 -101.50
C MET A 585 -13.83 -6.67 -101.12
N VAL A 586 -13.34 -6.26 -99.99
CA VAL A 586 -11.99 -5.87 -99.58
C VAL A 586 -11.99 -5.11 -98.20
N THR A 587 -11.22 -5.65 -97.30
CA THR A 587 -10.37 -4.98 -96.29
C THR A 587 -10.61 -3.51 -95.89
N LYS A 588 -10.66 -3.23 -94.63
CA LYS A 588 -9.57 -2.72 -93.74
C LYS A 588 -10.08 -2.11 -92.46
N THR A 589 -9.47 -2.58 -91.44
CA THR A 589 -8.75 -1.95 -90.27
C THR A 589 -9.45 -0.98 -89.37
N SER A 590 -9.39 -1.43 -88.11
CA SER A 590 -9.02 -0.70 -86.86
C SER A 590 -9.80 0.55 -86.44
N ASP A 591 -10.31 0.50 -85.25
CA ASP A 591 -9.68 1.09 -84.13
C ASP A 591 -10.54 0.87 -82.87
N SER A 592 -9.86 0.40 -81.79
CA SER A 592 -10.42 0.36 -80.47
C SER A 592 -10.35 1.76 -79.82
N PRO A 593 -11.35 2.22 -79.10
CA PRO A 593 -11.18 3.38 -78.26
C PRO A 593 -10.52 3.01 -76.96
N LYS A 594 -9.37 3.59 -76.72
CA LYS A 594 -8.71 3.61 -75.40
C LYS A 594 -9.54 4.49 -74.45
N THR A 595 -10.03 3.93 -73.37
CA THR A 595 -10.44 4.73 -72.17
C THR A 595 -9.18 4.95 -71.33
N GLY A 596 -8.59 6.12 -71.46
CA GLY A 596 -7.50 6.57 -70.61
C GLY A 596 -8.07 7.24 -69.36
N ASP A 597 -7.89 6.62 -68.21
CA ASP A 597 -8.03 7.28 -66.94
C ASP A 597 -6.74 8.05 -66.65
N ASN A 598 -6.84 9.40 -66.71
CA ASN A 598 -5.76 10.33 -66.40
C ASN A 598 -5.80 10.78 -64.96
N THR A 599 -5.88 9.86 -63.99
CA THR A 599 -5.73 10.22 -62.60
C THR A 599 -4.24 10.27 -62.24
N ASN A 600 -3.71 11.46 -62.09
CA ASN A 600 -2.29 11.68 -61.78
C ASN A 600 -2.00 11.37 -60.30
N ILE A 601 -1.64 10.08 -60.03
CA ILE A 601 -1.33 9.55 -58.69
C ILE A 601 -0.19 10.32 -57.98
N TYR A 602 0.66 11.01 -58.75
CA TYR A 602 1.78 11.80 -58.22
C TYR A 602 1.35 13.08 -57.50
N ALA A 603 0.13 13.63 -57.80
CA ALA A 603 -0.41 14.80 -57.09
C ALA A 603 -0.83 14.47 -55.66
N TYR A 604 -1.33 13.26 -55.41
CA TYR A 604 -1.71 12.81 -54.05
C TYR A 604 -0.49 12.45 -53.19
N LEU A 605 0.56 11.90 -53.79
CA LEU A 605 1.84 11.64 -53.11
C LEU A 605 2.58 12.92 -52.71
N ALA A 606 2.47 13.99 -53.50
CA ALA A 606 3.05 15.29 -53.17
C ALA A 606 2.33 15.99 -52.00
N MET A 607 1.00 15.85 -51.86
CA MET A 607 0.23 16.36 -50.76
C MET A 607 0.51 15.60 -49.44
N LEU A 608 0.74 14.29 -49.50
CA LEU A 608 1.12 13.48 -48.33
C LEU A 608 2.53 13.86 -47.82
N GLY A 609 3.48 14.17 -48.70
CA GLY A 609 4.82 14.63 -48.33
C GLY A 609 4.83 15.98 -47.62
N LEU A 610 3.99 16.91 -48.03
CA LEU A 610 3.89 18.24 -47.43
C LEU A 610 3.27 18.23 -46.02
N SER A 611 2.32 17.30 -45.73
CA SER A 611 1.73 17.14 -44.42
C SER A 611 2.71 16.58 -43.36
N CYS A 612 3.62 15.71 -43.78
CA CYS A 612 4.67 15.16 -42.90
C CYS A 612 5.74 16.20 -42.51
N VAL A 613 6.09 17.12 -43.42
CA VAL A 613 7.04 18.20 -43.13
C VAL A 613 6.45 19.27 -42.19
N GLY A 614 5.14 19.56 -42.30
CA GLY A 614 4.43 20.47 -41.39
C GLY A 614 4.38 19.97 -39.93
N LEU A 615 4.13 18.68 -39.72
CA LEU A 615 4.11 18.05 -38.39
C LEU A 615 5.52 17.96 -37.76
N GLY A 616 6.55 17.67 -38.55
CA GLY A 616 7.94 17.63 -38.09
C GLY A 616 8.44 19.02 -37.66
N GLY A 617 8.06 20.08 -38.39
CA GLY A 617 8.39 21.47 -38.07
C GLY A 617 7.76 21.94 -36.77
N MET A 618 6.49 21.63 -36.50
CA MET A 618 5.83 22.00 -35.23
C MET A 618 6.44 21.32 -34.00
N LEU A 619 6.86 20.07 -34.11
CA LEU A 619 7.51 19.34 -33.03
C LEU A 619 8.93 19.86 -32.74
N TYR A 620 9.66 20.33 -33.76
CA TYR A 620 10.98 20.94 -33.62
C TYR A 620 10.93 22.29 -32.93
N PHE A 621 9.95 23.17 -33.27
CA PHE A 621 9.76 24.46 -32.61
C PHE A 621 9.25 24.36 -31.17
N LYS A 622 8.42 23.35 -30.84
CA LYS A 622 7.94 23.11 -29.47
C LYS A 622 9.04 22.62 -28.54
N ARG A 623 10.07 21.94 -29.05
CA ARG A 623 11.24 21.51 -28.27
C ARG A 623 12.24 22.63 -27.97
N ARG A 624 12.29 23.69 -28.79
CA ARG A 624 13.19 24.85 -28.55
C ARG A 624 12.66 25.85 -27.53
N ARG A 625 11.35 25.92 -27.30
CA ARG A 625 10.73 26.79 -26.27
C ARG A 625 10.78 26.24 -24.84
N LYS A 626 11.26 25.02 -24.64
CA LYS A 626 11.45 24.42 -23.29
C LYS A 626 12.91 24.48 -22.80
N LYS A 627 13.80 25.21 -23.50
CA LYS A 627 15.23 25.35 -23.13
C LYS A 627 15.72 26.81 -23.11
N SER A 628 14.81 27.76 -22.92
CA SER A 628 15.18 29.14 -22.57
C SER A 628 14.43 29.58 -21.32
#